data_00dfc4a809c554984e02c68422c2d6c8
#
_entry.id   00dfc4a809c554984e02c68422c2d6c8
#
_cell.length_a   1.000
_cell.length_b   1.000
_cell.length_c   1.000
_cell.angle_alpha   90.00
_cell.angle_beta   90.00
_cell.angle_gamma   90.00
#
_symmetry.space_group_name_H-M   'P 1'
#
loop_
_entity.id
_entity.type
_entity.pdbx_description
1 polymer ?
#
loop_
_entity_poly.entity_id
_entity_poly.type
_entity_poly.pdbx_seq_one_letter_code
_entity_poly.pdbx_strand_id
1 'polypeptide(L)'
;ILHEVIDTHNLDKERDTIYKKVKLNFTNNIKLHITQTPVKEIEGASAFIQILRQRDDVVLAIATGGWEETAKLKLESAGIDYSGIPFASDSDHLTRIGIMRAAETKCLVTEFTSKTYFGDGIWDKKASKELGFNFVLVGNQVIHSRKIMDYSSPEKVLGLMGL
;
A
#
# COMPACT_ATOMS: atom_id res chain seq x y z
N ILE A 1 6.21 4.46 13.15
CA ILE A 1 5.57 4.17 14.46
C ILE A 1 6.52 3.41 15.39
N LEU A 2 6.99 2.17 15.08
CA LEU A 2 7.85 1.42 16.01
C LEU A 2 9.17 2.14 16.31
N HIS A 3 9.83 2.71 15.31
CA HIS A 3 11.04 3.52 15.48
C HIS A 3 10.80 4.71 16.39
N GLU A 4 9.71 5.44 16.21
CA GLU A 4 9.34 6.58 17.06
C GLU A 4 9.10 6.16 18.51
N VAL A 5 8.48 5.00 18.75
CA VAL A 5 8.29 4.46 20.11
C VAL A 5 9.64 4.13 20.74
N ILE A 6 10.55 3.48 20.02
CA ILE A 6 11.91 3.18 20.50
C ILE A 6 12.66 4.48 20.84
N ASP A 7 12.60 5.48 19.98
CA ASP A 7 13.23 6.78 20.18
C ASP A 7 12.65 7.50 21.40
N THR A 8 11.31 7.55 21.52
CA THR A 8 10.62 8.21 22.62
C THR A 8 10.97 7.62 23.98
N HIS A 9 11.22 6.31 24.04
CA HIS A 9 11.54 5.59 25.27
C HIS A 9 13.04 5.38 25.50
N ASN A 10 13.91 5.98 24.67
CA ASN A 10 15.38 5.88 24.75
C ASN A 10 15.89 4.42 24.74
N LEU A 11 15.27 3.55 23.94
CA LEU A 11 15.59 2.13 23.81
C LEU A 11 16.54 1.81 22.66
N ASP A 12 17.39 2.76 22.28
CA ASP A 12 18.28 2.63 21.11
C ASP A 12 19.25 1.46 21.20
N LYS A 13 19.76 1.16 22.40
CA LYS A 13 20.68 0.02 22.63
C LYS A 13 20.03 -1.33 22.34
N GLU A 14 18.72 -1.40 22.45
CA GLU A 14 17.93 -2.63 22.28
C GLU A 14 17.12 -2.62 20.97
N ARG A 15 17.29 -1.59 20.15
CA ARG A 15 16.51 -1.33 18.94
C ARG A 15 16.32 -2.55 18.07
N ASP A 16 17.42 -3.21 17.67
CA ASP A 16 17.38 -4.36 16.77
C ASP A 16 16.66 -5.56 17.39
N THR A 17 16.88 -5.78 18.67
CA THR A 17 16.23 -6.87 19.41
C THR A 17 14.74 -6.64 19.55
N ILE A 18 14.35 -5.41 19.92
CA ILE A 18 12.94 -5.01 20.03
C ILE A 18 12.27 -5.11 18.67
N TYR A 19 12.89 -4.56 17.62
CA TYR A 19 12.35 -4.58 16.26
C TYR A 19 12.08 -6.00 15.79
N LYS A 20 13.07 -6.90 15.88
CA LYS A 20 12.93 -8.30 15.48
C LYS A 20 11.84 -9.02 16.25
N LYS A 21 11.78 -8.84 17.58
CA LYS A 21 10.79 -9.48 18.46
C LYS A 21 9.38 -8.99 18.16
N VAL A 22 9.20 -7.68 18.01
CA VAL A 22 7.89 -7.08 17.69
C VAL A 22 7.43 -7.52 16.31
N LYS A 23 8.31 -7.47 15.28
CA LYS A 23 8.00 -7.93 13.93
C LYS A 23 7.56 -9.39 13.91
N LEU A 24 8.31 -10.26 14.59
CA LEU A 24 7.99 -11.69 14.67
C LEU A 24 6.63 -11.93 15.33
N ASN A 25 6.39 -11.33 16.50
CA ASN A 25 5.14 -11.48 17.23
C ASN A 25 3.96 -10.94 16.43
N PHE A 26 4.11 -9.76 15.81
CA PHE A 26 3.07 -9.18 14.96
C PHE A 26 2.74 -10.07 13.76
N THR A 27 3.75 -10.59 13.07
CA THR A 27 3.57 -11.49 11.94
C THR A 27 2.84 -12.77 12.34
N ASN A 28 3.21 -13.37 13.48
CA ASN A 28 2.54 -14.56 14.00
C ASN A 28 1.08 -14.28 14.39
N ASN A 29 0.81 -13.13 15.02
CA ASN A 29 -0.55 -12.72 15.37
C ASN A 29 -1.41 -12.49 14.12
N ILE A 30 -0.85 -11.87 13.08
CA ILE A 30 -1.56 -11.70 11.78
C ILE A 30 -1.85 -13.05 11.15
N LYS A 31 -0.90 -13.99 11.11
CA LYS A 31 -1.14 -15.35 10.60
C LYS A 31 -2.28 -16.03 11.34
N LEU A 32 -2.23 -16.01 12.67
CA LEU A 32 -3.28 -16.62 13.50
C LEU A 32 -4.65 -15.96 13.26
N HIS A 33 -4.67 -14.63 13.19
CA HIS A 33 -5.92 -13.90 12.95
C HIS A 33 -6.52 -14.24 11.59
N ILE A 34 -5.72 -14.28 10.53
CA ILE A 34 -6.17 -14.62 9.18
C ILE A 34 -6.75 -16.03 9.11
N THR A 35 -6.21 -17.01 9.86
CA THR A 35 -6.80 -18.37 9.89
C THR A 35 -8.19 -18.41 10.51
N GLN A 36 -8.47 -17.51 11.44
CA GLN A 36 -9.78 -17.42 12.11
C GLN A 36 -10.75 -16.51 11.37
N THR A 37 -10.22 -15.43 10.82
CA THR A 37 -11.00 -14.38 10.13
C THR A 37 -10.24 -13.97 8.86
N PRO A 38 -10.48 -14.66 7.74
CA PRO A 38 -9.82 -14.31 6.47
C PRO A 38 -10.07 -12.85 6.09
N VAL A 39 -9.04 -12.20 5.57
CA VAL A 39 -9.16 -10.85 5.01
C VAL A 39 -10.02 -10.94 3.74
N LYS A 40 -10.95 -10.01 3.61
CA LYS A 40 -11.74 -9.86 2.38
C LYS A 40 -11.17 -8.71 1.56
N GLU A 41 -11.17 -8.85 0.26
CA GLU A 41 -10.87 -7.73 -0.62
C GLU A 41 -11.91 -6.60 -0.47
N ILE A 42 -11.51 -5.39 -0.80
CA ILE A 42 -12.47 -4.33 -1.08
C ILE A 42 -13.17 -4.71 -2.38
N GLU A 43 -14.50 -4.66 -2.39
CA GLU A 43 -15.31 -5.15 -3.50
C GLU A 43 -14.81 -4.66 -4.86
N GLY A 44 -14.56 -5.61 -5.78
CA GLY A 44 -14.08 -5.37 -7.13
C GLY A 44 -12.59 -5.09 -7.26
N ALA A 45 -11.80 -5.12 -6.18
CA ALA A 45 -10.36 -4.79 -6.24
C ALA A 45 -9.58 -5.76 -7.14
N SER A 46 -9.79 -7.07 -7.01
CA SER A 46 -9.15 -8.08 -7.85
C SER A 46 -9.50 -7.89 -9.33
N ALA A 47 -10.78 -7.68 -9.63
CA ALA A 47 -11.25 -7.46 -11.00
C ALA A 47 -10.65 -6.17 -11.59
N PHE A 48 -10.58 -5.09 -10.81
CA PHE A 48 -10.00 -3.84 -11.25
C PHE A 48 -8.49 -3.97 -11.53
N ILE A 49 -7.75 -4.70 -10.70
CA ILE A 49 -6.33 -5.01 -10.96
C ILE A 49 -6.18 -5.76 -12.28
N GLN A 50 -7.05 -6.72 -12.60
CA GLN A 50 -7.01 -7.44 -13.87
C GLN A 50 -7.31 -6.53 -15.07
N ILE A 51 -8.27 -5.60 -14.95
CA ILE A 51 -8.54 -4.59 -15.97
C ILE A 51 -7.28 -3.74 -16.23
N LEU A 52 -6.61 -3.27 -15.18
CA LEU A 52 -5.39 -2.48 -15.32
C LEU A 52 -4.22 -3.28 -15.92
N ARG A 53 -4.11 -4.56 -15.59
CA ARG A 53 -3.07 -5.45 -16.17
C ARG A 53 -3.21 -5.68 -17.66
N GLN A 54 -4.43 -5.55 -18.22
CA GLN A 54 -4.70 -5.72 -19.64
C GLN A 54 -4.40 -4.46 -20.45
N ARG A 55 -3.98 -3.37 -19.80
CA ARG A 55 -3.70 -2.09 -20.47
C ARG A 55 -2.20 -1.93 -20.68
N ASP A 56 -1.81 -1.63 -21.91
CA ASP A 56 -0.41 -1.38 -22.28
C ASP A 56 0.09 0.00 -21.83
N ASP A 57 -0.83 0.92 -21.50
CA ASP A 57 -0.54 2.29 -21.07
C ASP A 57 -0.52 2.45 -19.52
N VAL A 58 -0.65 1.36 -18.76
CA VAL A 58 -0.69 1.38 -17.30
C VAL A 58 0.39 0.49 -16.70
N VAL A 59 1.10 1.02 -15.72
CA VAL A 59 2.03 0.25 -14.88
C VAL A 59 1.51 0.26 -13.44
N LEU A 60 1.44 -0.92 -12.85
CA LEU A 60 1.01 -1.12 -11.46
C LEU A 60 2.21 -1.24 -10.52
N ALA A 61 2.07 -0.69 -9.32
CA ALA A 61 2.99 -0.94 -8.21
C ALA A 61 2.23 -0.94 -6.88
N ILE A 62 2.77 -1.66 -5.91
CA ILE A 62 2.27 -1.67 -4.53
C ILE A 62 3.27 -0.93 -3.64
N ALA A 63 2.76 0.03 -2.85
CA ALA A 63 3.54 0.75 -1.85
C ALA A 63 2.80 0.71 -0.50
N THR A 64 3.34 0.01 0.48
CA THR A 64 2.73 -0.16 1.81
C THR A 64 3.67 0.23 2.93
N GLY A 65 3.16 0.95 3.94
CA GLY A 65 3.93 1.25 5.16
C GLY A 65 3.96 0.12 6.19
N GLY A 66 3.37 -1.02 5.88
CA GLY A 66 3.46 -2.22 6.70
C GLY A 66 4.64 -3.09 6.34
N TRP A 67 4.96 -4.05 7.20
CA TRP A 67 5.98 -5.07 6.89
C TRP A 67 5.55 -5.91 5.69
N GLU A 68 6.49 -6.14 4.78
CA GLU A 68 6.25 -6.83 3.52
C GLU A 68 5.57 -8.18 3.73
N GLU A 69 6.06 -8.98 4.68
CA GLU A 69 5.52 -10.32 4.96
C GLU A 69 4.04 -10.26 5.37
N THR A 70 3.68 -9.29 6.21
CA THR A 70 2.28 -9.16 6.67
C THR A 70 1.36 -8.57 5.61
N ALA A 71 1.89 -7.70 4.77
CA ALA A 71 1.14 -7.17 3.64
C ALA A 71 0.83 -8.27 2.61
N LYS A 72 1.82 -9.09 2.27
CA LYS A 72 1.65 -10.24 1.36
C LYS A 72 0.65 -11.25 1.92
N LEU A 73 0.75 -11.62 3.19
CA LEU A 73 -0.22 -12.50 3.85
C LEU A 73 -1.66 -11.99 3.76
N LYS A 74 -1.86 -10.67 3.88
CA LYS A 74 -3.19 -10.06 3.74
C LYS A 74 -3.70 -10.12 2.29
N LEU A 75 -2.85 -9.84 1.31
CA LEU A 75 -3.20 -9.94 -0.10
C LEU A 75 -3.56 -11.37 -0.49
N GLU A 76 -2.76 -12.34 -0.07
CA GLU A 76 -3.01 -13.77 -0.28
C GLU A 76 -4.33 -14.21 0.36
N SER A 77 -4.57 -13.82 1.61
CA SER A 77 -5.82 -14.11 2.31
C SER A 77 -7.04 -13.48 1.63
N ALA A 78 -6.87 -12.30 1.05
CA ALA A 78 -7.92 -11.62 0.29
C ALA A 78 -8.10 -12.14 -1.14
N GLY A 79 -7.27 -13.10 -1.59
CA GLY A 79 -7.31 -13.64 -2.94
C GLY A 79 -6.81 -12.67 -4.02
N ILE A 80 -6.05 -11.66 -3.64
CA ILE A 80 -5.50 -10.68 -4.58
C ILE A 80 -4.19 -11.20 -5.17
N ASP A 81 -4.19 -11.43 -6.48
CA ASP A 81 -2.97 -11.75 -7.21
C ASP A 81 -2.13 -10.49 -7.41
N TYR A 82 -0.96 -10.48 -6.77
CA TYR A 82 0.04 -9.42 -6.88
C TYR A 82 1.31 -9.88 -7.62
N SER A 83 1.30 -11.06 -8.21
CA SER A 83 2.46 -11.60 -8.94
C SER A 83 2.89 -10.68 -10.08
N GLY A 84 4.19 -10.43 -10.20
CA GLY A 84 4.75 -9.52 -11.20
C GLY A 84 4.48 -8.03 -10.96
N ILE A 85 3.76 -7.64 -9.90
CA ILE A 85 3.59 -6.22 -9.53
C ILE A 85 4.78 -5.79 -8.65
N PRO A 86 5.54 -4.75 -9.01
CA PRO A 86 6.56 -4.16 -8.16
C PRO A 86 6.01 -3.84 -6.76
N PHE A 87 6.73 -4.26 -5.73
CA PHE A 87 6.30 -4.16 -4.35
C PHE A 87 7.32 -3.40 -3.52
N ALA A 88 6.90 -2.35 -2.83
CA ALA A 88 7.71 -1.62 -1.86
C ALA A 88 7.01 -1.52 -0.50
N SER A 89 7.78 -1.64 0.55
CA SER A 89 7.31 -1.71 1.93
C SER A 89 8.19 -0.88 2.87
N ASP A 90 7.96 -0.99 4.17
CA ASP A 90 8.84 -0.42 5.20
C ASP A 90 10.27 -0.98 5.17
N SER A 91 10.47 -2.14 4.54
CA SER A 91 11.81 -2.71 4.33
C SER A 91 12.64 -1.92 3.29
N ASP A 92 11.98 -1.19 2.39
CA ASP A 92 12.63 -0.36 1.38
C ASP A 92 12.91 1.05 1.89
N HIS A 93 11.98 1.62 2.68
CA HIS A 93 12.17 2.95 3.27
C HIS A 93 11.24 3.18 4.47
N LEU A 94 11.68 4.01 5.43
CA LEU A 94 10.92 4.29 6.66
C LEU A 94 9.74 5.26 6.46
N THR A 95 9.84 6.15 5.48
CA THR A 95 8.80 7.15 5.21
C THR A 95 7.88 6.74 4.07
N ARG A 96 6.60 7.15 4.13
CA ARG A 96 5.63 6.89 3.05
C ARG A 96 6.14 7.39 1.69
N ILE A 97 6.72 8.57 1.64
CA ILE A 97 7.29 9.16 0.44
C ILE A 97 8.41 8.29 -0.13
N GLY A 98 9.32 7.85 0.73
CA GLY A 98 10.42 6.99 0.32
C GLY A 98 9.95 5.63 -0.21
N ILE A 99 8.93 5.03 0.43
CA ILE A 99 8.31 3.78 -0.04
C ILE A 99 7.66 3.98 -1.41
N MET A 100 6.92 5.07 -1.61
CA MET A 100 6.27 5.37 -2.91
C MET A 100 7.32 5.58 -4.01
N ARG A 101 8.43 6.27 -3.72
CA ARG A 101 9.56 6.40 -4.66
C ARG A 101 10.24 5.06 -4.95
N ALA A 102 10.42 4.23 -3.94
CA ALA A 102 10.98 2.89 -4.13
C ALA A 102 10.08 2.02 -5.04
N ALA A 103 8.76 2.09 -4.85
CA ALA A 103 7.80 1.41 -5.72
C ALA A 103 7.92 1.91 -7.18
N GLU A 104 7.99 3.22 -7.37
CA GLU A 104 8.18 3.84 -8.69
C GLU A 104 9.48 3.35 -9.35
N THR A 105 10.59 3.37 -8.64
CA THR A 105 11.89 2.90 -9.15
C THR A 105 11.85 1.43 -9.57
N LYS A 106 11.11 0.60 -8.85
CA LYS A 106 10.95 -0.83 -9.17
C LYS A 106 10.10 -1.08 -10.41
N CYS A 107 9.37 -0.09 -10.92
CA CYS A 107 8.58 -0.23 -12.16
C CYS A 107 9.43 -0.32 -13.42
N LEU A 108 10.73 -0.01 -13.37
CA LEU A 108 11.64 -0.02 -14.52
C LEU A 108 11.19 0.87 -15.69
N VAL A 109 10.35 1.85 -15.42
CA VAL A 109 9.86 2.88 -16.35
C VAL A 109 10.38 4.22 -15.87
N THR A 110 10.93 5.02 -16.77
CA THR A 110 11.57 6.30 -16.42
C THR A 110 10.64 7.50 -16.54
N GLU A 111 9.62 7.40 -17.38
CA GLU A 111 8.71 8.50 -17.64
C GLU A 111 7.26 8.07 -17.49
N PHE A 112 6.49 8.86 -16.75
CA PHE A 112 5.06 8.69 -16.55
C PHE A 112 4.35 10.00 -16.87
N THR A 113 3.31 9.97 -17.68
CA THR A 113 2.43 11.13 -17.93
C THR A 113 1.64 11.53 -16.69
N SER A 114 1.22 10.55 -15.90
CA SER A 114 0.56 10.76 -14.62
C SER A 114 0.84 9.61 -13.65
N LYS A 115 0.70 9.88 -12.37
CA LYS A 115 0.83 8.88 -11.31
C LYS A 115 -0.36 9.02 -10.37
N THR A 116 -1.06 7.93 -10.12
CA THR A 116 -2.22 7.92 -9.21
C THR A 116 -1.96 6.97 -8.06
N TYR A 117 -2.17 7.45 -6.84
CA TYR A 117 -2.05 6.67 -5.63
C TYR A 117 -3.41 6.46 -4.99
N PHE A 118 -3.77 5.20 -4.75
CA PHE A 118 -4.95 4.80 -3.99
C PHE A 118 -4.56 4.55 -2.54
N GLY A 119 -5.20 5.21 -1.61
CA GLY A 119 -4.89 5.07 -0.19
C GLY A 119 -6.07 5.49 0.69
N ASP A 120 -6.02 5.13 1.96
CA ASP A 120 -7.09 5.36 2.93
C ASP A 120 -6.74 6.40 3.99
N GLY A 121 -5.46 6.74 4.13
CA GLY A 121 -4.94 7.54 5.22
C GLY A 121 -4.59 8.99 4.87
N ILE A 122 -4.54 9.83 5.91
CA ILE A 122 -4.07 11.21 5.79
C ILE A 122 -2.61 11.29 5.37
N TRP A 123 -1.78 10.32 5.79
CA TRP A 123 -0.38 10.19 5.41
C TRP A 123 -0.23 9.90 3.92
N ASP A 124 -1.12 9.09 3.31
CA ASP A 124 -1.14 8.81 1.89
C ASP A 124 -1.46 10.07 1.07
N LYS A 125 -2.48 10.81 1.51
CA LYS A 125 -2.86 12.09 0.91
C LYS A 125 -1.71 13.11 0.98
N LYS A 126 -1.02 13.21 2.12
CA LYS A 126 0.13 14.12 2.29
C LYS A 126 1.29 13.73 1.39
N ALA A 127 1.66 12.44 1.39
CA ALA A 127 2.76 11.93 0.57
C ALA A 127 2.47 12.11 -0.93
N SER A 128 1.25 11.79 -1.37
CA SER A 128 0.83 11.98 -2.77
C SER A 128 0.93 13.45 -3.19
N LYS A 129 0.48 14.38 -2.33
CA LYS A 129 0.59 15.82 -2.60
C LYS A 129 2.05 16.26 -2.75
N GLU A 130 2.94 15.80 -1.87
CA GLU A 130 4.36 16.15 -1.89
C GLU A 130 5.08 15.60 -3.12
N LEU A 131 4.67 14.40 -3.57
CA LEU A 131 5.22 13.75 -4.77
C LEU A 131 4.58 14.24 -6.08
N GLY A 132 3.53 15.05 -6.03
CA GLY A 132 2.79 15.47 -7.21
C GLY A 132 1.93 14.35 -7.83
N PHE A 133 1.58 13.34 -7.05
CA PHE A 133 0.71 12.24 -7.51
C PHE A 133 -0.76 12.63 -7.38
N ASN A 134 -1.59 12.16 -8.29
CA ASN A 134 -3.03 12.14 -8.11
C ASN A 134 -3.37 11.23 -6.94
N PHE A 135 -4.17 11.71 -5.99
CA PHE A 135 -4.62 10.90 -4.87
C PHE A 135 -6.09 10.53 -5.03
N VAL A 136 -6.40 9.25 -4.91
CA VAL A 136 -7.76 8.72 -4.82
C VAL A 136 -7.94 8.09 -3.45
N LEU A 137 -8.84 8.64 -2.65
CA LEU A 137 -9.18 8.08 -1.35
C LEU A 137 -10.02 6.82 -1.52
N VAL A 138 -9.62 5.74 -0.89
CA VAL A 138 -10.42 4.51 -0.75
C VAL A 138 -11.07 4.51 0.63
N GLY A 139 -12.40 4.57 0.65
CA GLY A 139 -13.17 4.72 1.89
C GLY A 139 -13.51 6.17 2.25
N ASN A 140 -13.67 6.44 3.55
CA ASN A 140 -14.16 7.74 4.05
C ASN A 140 -13.39 8.28 5.25
N GLN A 141 -12.21 7.73 5.55
CA GLN A 141 -11.40 8.08 6.72
C GLN A 141 -10.85 9.52 6.69
N VAL A 142 -10.80 10.11 5.49
CA VAL A 142 -10.26 11.46 5.25
C VAL A 142 -11.20 12.25 4.36
N ILE A 143 -11.29 13.56 4.59
CA ILE A 143 -12.06 14.45 3.69
C ILE A 143 -11.26 14.61 2.38
N HIS A 144 -11.83 14.11 1.27
CA HIS A 144 -11.27 14.23 -0.07
C HIS A 144 -12.36 14.17 -1.13
N SER A 145 -12.23 14.97 -2.21
CA SER A 145 -13.23 15.03 -3.29
C SER A 145 -13.13 13.83 -4.24
N ARG A 146 -11.90 13.38 -4.56
CA ARG A 146 -11.66 12.19 -5.38
C ARG A 146 -11.67 10.96 -4.47
N LYS A 147 -12.81 10.31 -4.36
CA LYS A 147 -12.95 9.12 -3.51
C LYS A 147 -13.81 8.04 -4.13
N ILE A 148 -13.52 6.81 -3.72
CA ILE A 148 -14.30 5.61 -3.97
C ILE A 148 -14.56 4.89 -2.66
N MET A 149 -15.62 4.12 -2.58
CA MET A 149 -15.85 3.20 -1.47
C MET A 149 -15.34 1.81 -1.78
N ASP A 150 -15.40 1.44 -3.06
CA ASP A 150 -15.02 0.14 -3.62
C ASP A 150 -14.67 0.31 -5.10
N TYR A 151 -14.37 -0.81 -5.76
CA TYR A 151 -13.99 -0.86 -7.17
C TYR A 151 -15.08 -1.47 -8.08
N SER A 152 -16.34 -1.53 -7.61
CA SER A 152 -17.47 -2.12 -8.35
C SER A 152 -17.85 -1.34 -9.62
N SER A 153 -17.37 -0.12 -9.78
CA SER A 153 -17.58 0.73 -10.96
C SER A 153 -16.25 1.08 -11.62
N PRO A 154 -15.62 0.17 -12.39
CA PRO A 154 -14.29 0.37 -12.97
C PRO A 154 -14.17 1.64 -13.83
N GLU A 155 -15.18 1.97 -14.62
CA GLU A 155 -15.17 3.17 -15.49
C GLU A 155 -15.05 4.44 -14.67
N LYS A 156 -15.75 4.52 -13.54
CA LYS A 156 -15.64 5.65 -12.61
C LYS A 156 -14.24 5.75 -12.03
N VAL A 157 -13.64 4.62 -11.66
CA VAL A 157 -12.29 4.59 -11.10
C VAL A 157 -11.25 5.00 -12.14
N LEU A 158 -11.36 4.49 -13.37
CA LEU A 158 -10.51 4.89 -14.51
C LEU A 158 -10.63 6.39 -14.77
N GLY A 159 -11.84 6.95 -14.81
CA GLY A 159 -12.05 8.40 -14.94
C GLY A 159 -11.38 9.25 -13.85
N LEU A 160 -11.29 8.74 -12.60
CA LEU A 160 -10.53 9.40 -11.53
C LEU A 160 -9.01 9.34 -11.76
N MET A 161 -8.52 8.36 -12.51
CA MET A 161 -7.11 8.26 -12.92
C MET A 161 -6.80 9.15 -14.15
N GLY A 162 -7.80 9.56 -14.90
CA GLY A 162 -7.66 10.27 -16.17
C GLY A 162 -7.47 9.33 -17.36
N LEU A 163 -8.02 8.11 -17.28
CA LEU A 163 -7.98 7.05 -18.28
C LEU A 163 -9.36 6.83 -18.89
#